data_856dbfb2fdaa4c2d5f5fca5f15b194a1
#
_entry.id   856dbfb2fdaa4c2d5f5fca5f15b194a1
#
_cell.length_a   1.000
_cell.length_b   1.000
_cell.length_c   1.000
_cell.angle_alpha   90.00
_cell.angle_beta   90.00
_cell.angle_gamma   90.00
#
_symmetry.space_group_name_H-M   'P 1'
#
loop_
_entity.id
_entity.type
_entity.pdbx_description
1 polymer ?
#
loop_
_entity_poly.entity_id
_entity_poly.type
_entity_poly.pdbx_seq_one_letter_code
_entity_poly.pdbx_strand_id
1 'polypeptide(L)'
;MPTLTTLRKAVLISLYGSAALAAFSPAAMAQSTEAGATDGPVQTVSVVGSRRVASSATDTMVPVDIIPMSRVAEQGGQFDLAQSLQYISPSFNSTRQTGADGADLVDSAALRGLGSDQTLVLVNGKRRHTTALVNLFGARNRGNTGTDMNAIPLLAIKNVQVLRDGAAAQYGSDAIAGVIDIELKKSLGCEAVAGYSQYSAGDGKNYMTSAYCGIALGDKGTLAITGEYLDRGRSNRADADSMRIIGDTKSQNKTLYLNGDYATSGTGKLYFTAGAQTRDASSAAFGRGGIGSDDIPSRNSAAMYPDGFVPFINGKIDDQYATIGHRSQIGEWHADFSQTYGYNKMRYDISHTLNASIANLDLMNGGKGVSASSFDAGGFSFQQLTSNADFSRYYDTVMRGMNVAFGAEYRSEEYKIMAGEPGSYSDVDGVGVGGNGRSQGFPGFQPGDVTKAKRHSIA
;
A
#
# COMPACT_ATOMS: atom_id res chain seq x y z
N MET A 1 -39.44 -23.08 -0.08
CA MET A 1 -38.17 -23.45 -0.73
C MET A 1 -38.16 -22.81 -2.10
N PRO A 2 -37.51 -21.70 -2.33
CA PRO A 2 -37.23 -21.21 -3.66
C PRO A 2 -35.80 -21.61 -4.06
N THR A 3 -35.68 -22.05 -5.27
CA THR A 3 -34.57 -22.71 -5.92
C THR A 3 -33.36 -21.79 -6.16
N LEU A 4 -32.20 -22.35 -5.86
CA LEU A 4 -30.86 -21.85 -6.16
C LEU A 4 -30.59 -21.75 -7.68
N THR A 5 -31.01 -20.69 -8.37
CA THR A 5 -30.65 -20.46 -9.77
C THR A 5 -30.65 -18.98 -10.15
N THR A 6 -29.86 -18.17 -9.47
CA THR A 6 -29.51 -16.82 -9.97
C THR A 6 -28.20 -16.28 -9.41
N LEU A 7 -27.28 -17.15 -9.10
CA LEU A 7 -25.89 -16.77 -8.83
C LEU A 7 -25.04 -17.29 -9.99
N ARG A 8 -24.79 -16.49 -11.01
CA ARG A 8 -23.73 -16.56 -12.02
C ARG A 8 -24.16 -15.86 -13.32
N LYS A 9 -24.25 -14.56 -13.30
CA LYS A 9 -23.99 -13.71 -14.47
C LYS A 9 -23.21 -12.48 -14.03
N ALA A 10 -22.00 -12.69 -13.52
CA ALA A 10 -20.97 -11.68 -13.62
C ALA A 10 -20.56 -11.71 -15.11
N VAL A 11 -21.05 -10.73 -15.87
CA VAL A 11 -20.56 -10.50 -17.23
C VAL A 11 -19.18 -9.89 -17.08
N LEU A 12 -18.16 -10.74 -17.11
CA LEU A 12 -16.78 -10.38 -17.37
C LEU A 12 -16.70 -9.90 -18.83
N ILE A 13 -16.91 -8.62 -19.07
CA ILE A 13 -16.42 -7.99 -20.30
C ILE A 13 -14.98 -7.58 -20.02
N SER A 14 -14.08 -8.54 -20.06
CA SER A 14 -12.67 -8.28 -20.28
C SER A 14 -12.50 -8.03 -21.78
N LEU A 15 -12.67 -6.80 -22.20
CA LEU A 15 -12.21 -6.34 -23.50
C LEU A 15 -10.68 -6.33 -23.48
N TYR A 16 -10.08 -7.47 -23.81
CA TYR A 16 -8.69 -7.51 -24.24
C TYR A 16 -8.61 -6.84 -25.62
N GLY A 17 -8.66 -5.53 -25.62
CA GLY A 17 -8.36 -4.73 -26.78
C GLY A 17 -6.85 -4.59 -26.93
N SER A 18 -6.20 -5.53 -27.60
CA SER A 18 -4.85 -5.33 -28.13
C SER A 18 -4.94 -4.25 -29.23
N ALA A 19 -4.86 -2.98 -28.85
CA ALA A 19 -4.63 -1.91 -29.78
C ALA A 19 -3.16 -2.01 -30.22
N ALA A 20 -2.92 -2.73 -31.31
CA ALA A 20 -1.66 -2.73 -32.04
C ALA A 20 -1.41 -1.32 -32.57
N LEU A 21 -0.51 -0.56 -31.98
CA LEU A 21 0.18 0.54 -32.63
C LEU A 21 1.16 -0.07 -33.64
N ALA A 22 0.65 -0.31 -34.85
CA ALA A 22 1.45 -0.67 -36.02
C ALA A 22 2.06 0.60 -36.59
N ALA A 23 3.32 0.87 -36.25
CA ALA A 23 4.19 1.63 -37.10
C ALA A 23 5.66 1.30 -36.77
N PHE A 24 6.35 0.76 -37.79
CA PHE A 24 7.78 0.47 -37.90
C PHE A 24 8.31 -0.77 -37.14
N SER A 25 8.25 -1.90 -37.84
CA SER A 25 9.22 -2.98 -37.67
C SER A 25 9.39 -3.79 -38.94
N PRO A 26 10.62 -4.11 -39.35
CA PRO A 26 10.84 -5.11 -40.39
C PRO A 26 10.54 -6.51 -39.83
N ALA A 27 9.90 -7.34 -40.65
CA ALA A 27 9.44 -8.66 -40.34
C ALA A 27 10.55 -9.58 -39.79
N ALA A 28 10.34 -10.14 -38.62
CA ALA A 28 10.94 -11.39 -38.18
C ALA A 28 9.82 -12.42 -37.99
N MET A 29 9.76 -13.39 -38.87
CA MET A 29 8.90 -14.57 -38.75
C MET A 29 9.39 -15.40 -37.55
N ALA A 30 8.62 -15.45 -36.51
CA ALA A 30 8.82 -16.42 -35.43
C ALA A 30 7.84 -17.57 -35.65
N GLN A 31 8.35 -18.73 -36.03
CA GLN A 31 7.63 -20.01 -36.02
C GLN A 31 7.26 -20.36 -34.58
N SER A 32 5.98 -20.61 -34.34
CA SER A 32 5.50 -21.27 -33.14
C SER A 32 5.90 -22.72 -33.17
N THR A 33 6.91 -23.11 -32.43
CA THR A 33 7.20 -24.50 -32.10
C THR A 33 6.58 -24.78 -30.73
N GLU A 34 5.62 -25.70 -30.67
CA GLU A 34 5.21 -26.30 -29.41
C GLU A 34 6.44 -26.99 -28.79
N ALA A 35 6.94 -26.39 -27.71
CA ALA A 35 8.01 -26.99 -26.91
C ALA A 35 7.37 -27.91 -25.88
N GLY A 36 7.54 -29.21 -26.09
CA GLY A 36 7.33 -30.21 -25.05
C GLY A 36 8.17 -29.86 -23.81
N ALA A 37 7.64 -30.17 -22.64
CA ALA A 37 8.29 -29.99 -21.35
C ALA A 37 9.66 -30.69 -21.34
N THR A 38 10.72 -29.94 -21.61
CA THR A 38 12.08 -30.32 -21.29
C THR A 38 12.47 -29.60 -20.02
N ASP A 39 13.03 -30.35 -19.07
CA ASP A 39 13.69 -29.81 -17.87
C ASP A 39 14.69 -28.72 -18.27
N GLY A 40 14.23 -27.48 -18.33
CA GLY A 40 15.08 -26.30 -18.44
C GLY A 40 15.86 -26.12 -17.13
N PRO A 41 17.03 -25.49 -17.16
CA PRO A 41 17.84 -25.26 -15.96
C PRO A 41 16.96 -24.56 -14.92
N VAL A 42 16.87 -25.16 -13.73
CA VAL A 42 16.13 -24.63 -12.58
C VAL A 42 16.55 -23.16 -12.40
N GLN A 43 15.62 -22.25 -12.68
CA GLN A 43 15.89 -20.83 -12.45
C GLN A 43 16.16 -20.66 -10.96
N THR A 44 17.39 -20.33 -10.64
CA THR A 44 17.83 -20.05 -9.29
C THR A 44 17.15 -18.75 -8.83
N VAL A 45 16.12 -18.90 -8.02
CA VAL A 45 15.37 -17.79 -7.43
C VAL A 45 15.92 -17.55 -6.02
N SER A 46 16.18 -16.30 -5.67
CA SER A 46 16.41 -15.94 -4.27
C SER A 46 15.07 -16.08 -3.55
N VAL A 47 14.94 -17.04 -2.66
CA VAL A 47 13.71 -17.30 -1.92
C VAL A 47 13.81 -16.68 -0.54
N VAL A 48 12.77 -15.94 -0.12
CA VAL A 48 12.60 -15.42 1.24
C VAL A 48 12.75 -16.55 2.26
N GLY A 49 13.43 -16.28 3.37
CA GLY A 49 13.71 -17.31 4.40
C GLY A 49 14.99 -18.09 4.17
N SER A 50 15.69 -17.91 3.04
CA SER A 50 17.02 -18.44 2.80
C SER A 50 18.00 -17.33 2.44
N ARG A 51 19.12 -17.25 3.13
CA ARG A 51 20.24 -16.39 2.74
C ARG A 51 21.21 -17.09 1.77
N ARG A 52 20.83 -18.26 1.29
CA ARG A 52 21.56 -18.99 0.28
C ARG A 52 21.28 -18.36 -1.08
N VAL A 53 22.33 -17.96 -1.78
CA VAL A 53 22.21 -17.59 -3.20
C VAL A 53 21.85 -18.86 -3.99
N ALA A 54 20.80 -18.78 -4.80
CA ALA A 54 20.34 -19.89 -5.63
C ALA A 54 19.76 -21.09 -4.85
N SER A 55 18.68 -20.87 -4.12
CA SER A 55 17.88 -21.95 -3.53
C SER A 55 16.53 -22.11 -4.26
N SER A 56 15.98 -23.31 -4.25
CA SER A 56 14.59 -23.53 -4.70
C SER A 56 13.62 -23.31 -3.54
N ALA A 57 12.32 -23.09 -3.84
CA ALA A 57 11.29 -22.98 -2.81
C ALA A 57 11.17 -24.24 -1.94
N THR A 58 11.63 -25.38 -2.44
CA THR A 58 11.67 -26.67 -1.72
C THR A 58 12.86 -26.81 -0.78
N ASP A 59 13.87 -25.94 -0.91
CA ASP A 59 15.10 -25.99 -0.10
C ASP A 59 15.01 -25.10 1.15
N THR A 60 13.88 -24.47 1.39
CA THR A 60 13.67 -23.62 2.57
C THR A 60 13.24 -24.45 3.77
N MET A 61 13.80 -24.16 4.95
CA MET A 61 13.39 -24.81 6.21
C MET A 61 12.00 -24.39 6.69
N VAL A 62 11.44 -23.35 6.10
CA VAL A 62 10.14 -22.77 6.45
C VAL A 62 9.27 -22.67 5.19
N PRO A 63 7.97 -22.95 5.27
CA PRO A 63 7.10 -22.92 4.11
C PRO A 63 7.00 -21.51 3.50
N VAL A 64 7.33 -21.41 2.23
CA VAL A 64 7.20 -20.18 1.43
C VAL A 64 6.24 -20.42 0.29
N ASP A 65 5.20 -19.61 0.21
CA ASP A 65 4.29 -19.59 -0.94
C ASP A 65 4.85 -18.63 -1.99
N ILE A 66 5.07 -19.12 -3.21
CA ILE A 66 5.42 -18.27 -4.35
C ILE A 66 4.16 -18.10 -5.20
N ILE A 67 3.65 -16.87 -5.26
CA ILE A 67 2.43 -16.51 -5.97
C ILE A 67 2.82 -15.74 -7.24
N PRO A 68 2.77 -16.38 -8.43
CA PRO A 68 3.04 -15.69 -9.68
C PRO A 68 1.90 -14.72 -10.01
N MET A 69 2.22 -13.58 -10.64
CA MET A 69 1.23 -12.55 -10.97
C MET A 69 0.19 -13.01 -11.98
N SER A 70 0.46 -14.05 -12.78
CA SER A 70 -0.56 -14.69 -13.63
C SER A 70 -1.76 -15.17 -12.81
N ARG A 71 -1.53 -15.79 -11.64
CA ARG A 71 -2.62 -16.22 -10.74
C ARG A 71 -3.41 -15.05 -10.16
N VAL A 72 -2.76 -13.93 -9.92
CA VAL A 72 -3.43 -12.70 -9.45
C VAL A 72 -4.35 -12.13 -10.52
N ALA A 73 -3.89 -12.11 -11.78
CA ALA A 73 -4.69 -11.66 -12.92
C ALA A 73 -5.95 -12.49 -13.16
N GLU A 74 -5.89 -13.81 -12.91
CA GLU A 74 -7.02 -14.73 -13.06
C GLU A 74 -8.15 -14.47 -12.04
N GLN A 75 -7.84 -13.89 -10.89
CA GLN A 75 -8.81 -13.63 -9.83
C GLN A 75 -9.74 -12.43 -10.10
N GLY A 76 -9.48 -11.65 -11.12
CA GLY A 76 -10.31 -10.61 -11.74
C GLY A 76 -11.10 -9.66 -10.85
N GLY A 77 -11.27 -8.43 -11.32
CA GLY A 77 -12.18 -7.44 -10.74
C GLY A 77 -11.60 -6.54 -9.65
N GLN A 78 -10.51 -6.93 -9.00
CA GLN A 78 -9.77 -6.08 -8.08
C GLN A 78 -8.44 -5.69 -8.72
N PHE A 79 -8.20 -4.38 -8.82
CA PHE A 79 -6.99 -3.84 -9.45
C PHE A 79 -5.97 -3.39 -8.41
N ASP A 80 -5.93 -4.07 -7.26
CA ASP A 80 -4.98 -3.83 -6.20
C ASP A 80 -4.41 -5.11 -5.59
N LEU A 81 -3.15 -5.02 -5.16
CA LEU A 81 -2.38 -6.16 -4.66
C LEU A 81 -2.96 -6.72 -3.35
N ALA A 82 -3.39 -5.85 -2.43
CA ALA A 82 -3.86 -6.26 -1.12
C ALA A 82 -5.12 -7.12 -1.22
N GLN A 83 -6.09 -6.72 -2.03
CA GLN A 83 -7.32 -7.50 -2.22
C GLN A 83 -7.06 -8.79 -3.00
N SER A 84 -6.16 -8.74 -3.99
CA SER A 84 -5.80 -9.95 -4.73
C SER A 84 -5.15 -11.01 -3.83
N LEU A 85 -4.24 -10.60 -2.96
CA LEU A 85 -3.61 -11.50 -1.98
C LEU A 85 -4.61 -12.02 -0.93
N GLN A 86 -5.60 -11.21 -0.55
CA GLN A 86 -6.67 -11.60 0.38
C GLN A 86 -7.45 -12.83 -0.14
N TYR A 87 -7.62 -12.97 -1.47
CA TYR A 87 -8.30 -14.12 -2.08
C TYR A 87 -7.38 -15.32 -2.32
N ILE A 88 -6.09 -15.11 -2.52
CA ILE A 88 -5.16 -16.15 -2.95
C ILE A 88 -4.40 -16.76 -1.78
N SER A 89 -4.02 -15.93 -0.79
CA SER A 89 -3.21 -16.35 0.35
C SER A 89 -4.05 -16.43 1.63
N PRO A 90 -4.40 -17.62 2.13
CA PRO A 90 -5.25 -17.76 3.32
C PRO A 90 -4.66 -17.15 4.60
N SER A 91 -3.33 -17.00 4.65
CA SER A 91 -2.64 -16.39 5.78
C SER A 91 -2.62 -14.87 5.73
N PHE A 92 -2.88 -14.27 4.57
CA PHE A 92 -2.88 -12.81 4.36
C PHE A 92 -4.21 -12.20 4.79
N ASN A 93 -4.15 -11.06 5.45
CA ASN A 93 -5.32 -10.33 5.90
C ASN A 93 -5.14 -8.82 5.68
N SER A 94 -5.88 -8.29 4.73
CA SER A 94 -5.96 -6.84 4.44
C SER A 94 -7.40 -6.46 4.07
N THR A 95 -8.37 -6.88 4.90
CA THR A 95 -9.77 -6.51 4.69
C THR A 95 -9.90 -4.99 4.76
N ARG A 96 -10.52 -4.40 3.75
CA ARG A 96 -10.82 -2.96 3.74
C ARG A 96 -11.64 -2.57 4.94
N GLN A 97 -11.30 -1.44 5.52
CA GLN A 97 -11.98 -0.88 6.67
C GLN A 97 -12.94 0.22 6.23
N THR A 98 -13.86 0.60 7.10
CA THR A 98 -14.82 1.67 6.86
C THR A 98 -15.07 2.42 8.17
N GLY A 99 -15.11 3.76 8.11
CA GLY A 99 -15.28 4.61 9.30
C GLY A 99 -14.12 4.47 10.29
N ALA A 100 -12.89 4.37 9.82
CA ALA A 100 -11.71 4.03 10.61
C ALA A 100 -10.67 5.17 10.68
N ASP A 101 -11.12 6.41 10.64
CA ASP A 101 -10.32 7.64 10.84
C ASP A 101 -9.02 7.69 10.03
N GLY A 102 -9.09 7.27 8.76
CA GLY A 102 -7.97 7.25 7.82
C GLY A 102 -7.35 5.88 7.59
N ALA A 103 -7.56 4.90 8.48
CA ALA A 103 -7.10 3.53 8.25
C ALA A 103 -7.85 2.84 7.09
N ASP A 104 -8.96 3.39 6.67
CA ASP A 104 -9.73 3.01 5.48
C ASP A 104 -9.21 3.63 4.17
N LEU A 105 -8.18 4.48 4.24
CA LEU A 105 -7.51 5.07 3.08
C LEU A 105 -6.25 4.32 2.66
N VAL A 106 -5.80 3.34 3.47
CA VAL A 106 -4.57 2.56 3.29
C VAL A 106 -4.85 1.08 3.47
N ASP A 107 -4.32 0.25 2.58
CA ASP A 107 -4.45 -1.21 2.66
C ASP A 107 -3.13 -1.82 3.17
N SER A 108 -3.01 -1.97 4.48
CA SER A 108 -1.83 -2.52 5.15
C SER A 108 -1.81 -4.05 5.11
N ALA A 109 -0.62 -4.62 4.89
CA ALA A 109 -0.39 -6.05 4.98
C ALA A 109 -0.46 -6.55 6.44
N ALA A 110 -1.14 -7.67 6.66
CA ALA A 110 -1.07 -8.41 7.91
C ALA A 110 -1.10 -9.92 7.61
N LEU A 111 -0.46 -10.71 8.45
CA LEU A 111 -0.40 -12.16 8.32
C LEU A 111 -0.91 -12.84 9.59
N ARG A 112 -1.62 -13.96 9.42
CA ARG A 112 -2.06 -14.85 10.50
C ARG A 112 -2.87 -14.15 11.62
N GLY A 113 -3.56 -13.07 11.29
CA GLY A 113 -4.35 -12.28 12.24
C GLY A 113 -3.53 -11.41 13.21
N LEU A 114 -2.22 -11.34 13.02
CA LEU A 114 -1.34 -10.46 13.80
C LEU A 114 -1.35 -9.03 13.26
N GLY A 115 -0.75 -8.09 13.99
CA GLY A 115 -0.70 -6.68 13.61
C GLY A 115 0.08 -6.42 12.32
N SER A 116 -0.27 -5.34 11.65
CA SER A 116 0.40 -4.93 10.41
C SER A 116 1.86 -4.48 10.61
N ASP A 117 2.21 -4.05 11.82
CA ASP A 117 3.58 -3.72 12.25
C ASP A 117 4.44 -4.96 12.52
N GLN A 118 3.83 -6.14 12.58
CA GLN A 118 4.48 -7.44 12.81
C GLN A 118 4.69 -8.23 11.50
N THR A 119 4.29 -7.65 10.36
CA THR A 119 4.46 -8.24 9.03
C THR A 119 5.47 -7.44 8.24
N LEU A 120 6.64 -8.02 7.99
CA LEU A 120 7.67 -7.38 7.20
C LEU A 120 7.36 -7.48 5.72
N VAL A 121 7.39 -6.35 5.02
CA VAL A 121 7.29 -6.30 3.56
C VAL A 121 8.65 -5.92 2.97
N LEU A 122 9.06 -6.69 1.98
CA LEU A 122 10.28 -6.46 1.19
C LEU A 122 9.90 -6.16 -0.26
N VAL A 123 10.78 -5.44 -0.96
CA VAL A 123 10.76 -5.28 -2.42
C VAL A 123 12.12 -5.69 -2.94
N ASN A 124 12.16 -6.72 -3.78
CA ASN A 124 13.42 -7.33 -4.26
C ASN A 124 14.38 -7.70 -3.12
N GLY A 125 13.84 -8.19 -1.99
CA GLY A 125 14.62 -8.59 -0.81
C GLY A 125 15.08 -7.41 0.08
N LYS A 126 14.71 -6.17 -0.21
CA LYS A 126 15.06 -4.99 0.61
C LYS A 126 13.84 -4.44 1.31
N ARG A 127 14.01 -4.01 2.57
CA ARG A 127 12.94 -3.53 3.45
C ARG A 127 12.13 -2.41 2.81
N ARG A 128 10.82 -2.58 2.74
CA ARG A 128 9.87 -1.53 2.41
C ARG A 128 9.50 -0.76 3.69
N HIS A 129 9.46 0.56 3.62
CA HIS A 129 9.04 1.38 4.76
C HIS A 129 7.53 1.23 5.04
N THR A 130 7.13 1.56 6.26
CA THR A 130 5.73 1.65 6.65
C THR A 130 5.12 2.99 6.22
N THR A 131 3.79 3.08 6.24
CA THR A 131 3.09 4.35 6.07
C THR A 131 3.33 5.27 7.27
N ALA A 132 3.06 6.57 7.08
CA ALA A 132 3.04 7.52 8.18
C ALA A 132 1.79 7.39 9.06
N LEU A 133 0.76 6.70 8.57
CA LEU A 133 -0.49 6.50 9.30
C LEU A 133 -0.28 5.59 10.50
N VAL A 134 -0.59 6.09 11.68
CA VAL A 134 -0.83 5.29 12.87
C VAL A 134 -2.33 5.00 12.93
N ASN A 135 -2.71 3.74 13.02
CA ASN A 135 -4.11 3.33 13.16
C ASN A 135 -4.69 3.89 14.47
N LEU A 136 -5.66 4.78 14.36
CA LEU A 136 -6.23 5.49 15.49
C LEU A 136 -7.59 4.90 15.88
N PHE A 137 -8.56 5.76 16.10
CA PHE A 137 -9.89 5.40 16.55
C PHE A 137 -10.66 4.61 15.47
N GLY A 138 -11.41 3.60 15.88
CA GLY A 138 -12.23 2.78 14.98
C GLY A 138 -11.46 1.81 14.09
N ALA A 139 -10.14 1.91 14.04
CA ALA A 139 -9.29 1.07 13.22
C ALA A 139 -9.00 -0.29 13.85
N ARG A 140 -8.91 -1.31 12.98
CA ARG A 140 -8.31 -2.60 13.34
C ARG A 140 -6.82 -2.39 13.61
N ASN A 141 -6.26 -3.15 14.55
CA ASN A 141 -4.86 -3.02 14.97
C ASN A 141 -4.52 -1.59 15.42
N ARG A 142 -5.35 -1.01 16.29
CA ARG A 142 -5.15 0.33 16.84
C ARG A 142 -3.78 0.47 17.50
N GLY A 143 -3.08 1.56 17.18
CA GLY A 143 -1.72 1.86 17.62
C GLY A 143 -0.63 1.37 16.67
N ASN A 144 -0.97 0.52 15.70
CA ASN A 144 -0.01 -0.04 14.73
C ASN A 144 0.12 0.84 13.49
N THR A 145 1.25 0.71 12.83
CA THR A 145 1.47 1.15 11.46
C THR A 145 1.58 -0.07 10.55
N GLY A 146 1.54 0.11 9.23
CA GLY A 146 1.73 -0.99 8.30
C GLY A 146 2.29 -0.51 6.97
N THR A 147 2.74 -1.44 6.16
CA THR A 147 3.19 -1.14 4.80
C THR A 147 1.99 -1.09 3.86
N ASP A 148 1.89 -0.02 3.07
CA ASP A 148 0.87 0.10 2.02
C ASP A 148 1.20 -0.82 0.84
N MET A 149 0.43 -1.88 0.67
CA MET A 149 0.59 -2.85 -0.42
C MET A 149 0.19 -2.27 -1.77
N ASN A 150 -0.73 -1.30 -1.77
CA ASN A 150 -1.26 -0.70 -2.99
C ASN A 150 -0.45 0.51 -3.48
N ALA A 151 0.72 0.74 -2.89
CA ALA A 151 1.71 1.70 -3.39
C ALA A 151 2.60 1.12 -4.51
N ILE A 152 2.44 -0.16 -4.84
CA ILE A 152 3.23 -0.87 -5.87
C ILE A 152 2.30 -1.30 -7.00
N PRO A 153 2.53 -0.88 -8.26
CA PRO A 153 1.66 -1.21 -9.38
C PRO A 153 1.71 -2.70 -9.69
N LEU A 154 0.54 -3.33 -9.90
CA LEU A 154 0.43 -4.77 -10.17
C LEU A 154 1.28 -5.20 -11.37
N LEU A 155 1.30 -4.38 -12.41
CA LEU A 155 2.01 -4.72 -13.65
C LEU A 155 3.53 -4.74 -13.49
N ALA A 156 4.08 -4.06 -12.47
CA ALA A 156 5.51 -4.10 -12.14
C ALA A 156 5.93 -5.41 -11.47
N ILE A 157 5.00 -6.19 -10.91
CA ILE A 157 5.29 -7.33 -10.06
C ILE A 157 5.45 -8.60 -10.90
N LYS A 158 6.49 -9.38 -10.62
CA LYS A 158 6.73 -10.71 -11.19
C LYS A 158 6.05 -11.79 -10.37
N ASN A 159 6.33 -11.83 -9.07
CA ASN A 159 5.71 -12.72 -8.10
C ASN A 159 5.72 -12.10 -6.70
N VAL A 160 4.91 -12.67 -5.82
CA VAL A 160 4.91 -12.35 -4.38
C VAL A 160 5.27 -13.63 -3.63
N GLN A 161 6.25 -13.54 -2.75
CA GLN A 161 6.65 -14.63 -1.86
C GLN A 161 6.12 -14.36 -0.46
N VAL A 162 5.42 -15.31 0.12
CA VAL A 162 4.86 -15.21 1.48
C VAL A 162 5.49 -16.27 2.36
N LEU A 163 6.37 -15.84 3.27
CA LEU A 163 6.92 -16.65 4.33
C LEU A 163 5.92 -16.64 5.50
N ARG A 164 5.25 -17.76 5.72
CA ARG A 164 4.14 -17.90 6.68
C ARG A 164 4.55 -18.16 8.12
N ASP A 165 5.80 -18.02 8.45
CA ASP A 165 6.29 -18.27 9.82
C ASP A 165 7.10 -17.09 10.35
N GLY A 166 7.32 -17.06 11.68
CA GLY A 166 8.12 -16.04 12.31
C GLY A 166 9.58 -16.11 11.82
N ALA A 167 10.07 -14.98 11.32
CA ALA A 167 11.42 -14.85 10.79
C ALA A 167 12.21 -13.74 11.50
N ALA A 168 11.80 -13.39 12.73
CA ALA A 168 12.39 -12.31 13.51
C ALA A 168 13.90 -12.50 13.76
N ALA A 169 14.37 -13.75 13.91
CA ALA A 169 15.78 -14.05 14.07
C ALA A 169 16.61 -13.71 12.82
N GLN A 170 16.00 -13.69 11.64
CA GLN A 170 16.67 -13.43 10.37
C GLN A 170 16.44 -12.01 9.85
N TYR A 171 15.28 -11.42 10.13
CA TYR A 171 14.82 -10.16 9.53
C TYR A 171 14.52 -9.06 10.56
N GLY A 172 14.64 -9.36 11.87
CA GLY A 172 14.33 -8.43 12.95
C GLY A 172 12.88 -8.51 13.45
N SER A 173 12.57 -7.69 14.45
CA SER A 173 11.31 -7.72 15.21
C SER A 173 10.03 -7.50 14.37
N ASP A 174 10.14 -6.90 13.20
CA ASP A 174 8.99 -6.62 12.34
C ASP A 174 8.50 -7.88 11.59
N ALA A 175 9.25 -8.99 11.64
CA ALA A 175 8.94 -10.24 10.95
C ALA A 175 8.38 -11.33 11.90
N ILE A 176 7.65 -10.95 12.94
CA ILE A 176 7.02 -11.89 13.89
C ILE A 176 5.91 -12.69 13.22
N ALA A 177 5.07 -12.02 12.45
CA ALA A 177 3.97 -12.65 11.72
C ALA A 177 4.44 -13.39 10.46
N GLY A 178 5.53 -12.96 9.88
CA GLY A 178 6.09 -13.47 8.64
C GLY A 178 6.65 -12.38 7.76
N VAL A 179 7.01 -12.76 6.54
CA VAL A 179 7.61 -11.86 5.54
C VAL A 179 6.87 -11.97 4.22
N ILE A 180 6.64 -10.83 3.58
CA ILE A 180 6.12 -10.75 2.22
C ILE A 180 7.19 -10.09 1.37
N ASP A 181 7.75 -10.80 0.38
CA ASP A 181 8.69 -10.21 -0.58
C ASP A 181 8.03 -10.07 -1.95
N ILE A 182 8.09 -8.86 -2.49
CA ILE A 182 7.54 -8.48 -3.78
C ILE A 182 8.68 -8.41 -4.79
N GLU A 183 8.78 -9.42 -5.64
CA GLU A 183 9.78 -9.45 -6.72
C GLU A 183 9.26 -8.68 -7.93
N LEU A 184 10.00 -7.66 -8.38
CA LEU A 184 9.64 -6.84 -9.53
C LEU A 184 10.17 -7.44 -10.85
N LYS A 185 9.42 -7.21 -11.94
CA LYS A 185 9.80 -7.62 -13.29
C LYS A 185 11.08 -6.93 -13.77
N LYS A 186 11.83 -7.65 -14.59
CA LYS A 186 13.00 -7.16 -15.36
C LYS A 186 12.98 -7.68 -16.81
N SER A 187 11.86 -8.27 -17.23
CA SER A 187 11.71 -8.82 -18.58
C SER A 187 11.77 -7.70 -19.61
N LEU A 188 12.41 -7.98 -20.74
CA LEU A 188 12.42 -7.05 -21.89
C LEU A 188 11.06 -7.09 -22.60
N GLY A 189 10.72 -5.97 -23.23
CA GLY A 189 9.45 -5.78 -23.92
C GLY A 189 8.50 -4.86 -23.18
N CYS A 190 7.45 -4.44 -23.87
CA CYS A 190 6.45 -3.54 -23.33
C CYS A 190 5.08 -4.22 -23.31
N GLU A 191 4.30 -3.93 -22.27
CA GLU A 191 2.92 -4.38 -22.13
C GLU A 191 2.08 -3.25 -21.53
N ALA A 192 0.80 -3.21 -21.85
CA ALA A 192 -0.15 -2.26 -21.28
C ALA A 192 -1.47 -2.96 -20.99
N VAL A 193 -2.12 -2.56 -19.91
CA VAL A 193 -3.39 -3.11 -19.47
C VAL A 193 -4.34 -1.96 -19.15
N ALA A 194 -5.59 -2.08 -19.58
CA ALA A 194 -6.69 -1.23 -19.15
C ALA A 194 -7.78 -2.13 -18.54
N GLY A 195 -8.30 -1.73 -17.41
CA GLY A 195 -9.30 -2.49 -16.68
C GLY A 195 -10.49 -1.63 -16.26
N TYR A 196 -11.66 -2.24 -16.25
CA TYR A 196 -12.89 -1.70 -15.68
C TYR A 196 -13.60 -2.75 -14.85
N SER A 197 -14.04 -2.36 -13.66
CA SER A 197 -14.91 -3.19 -12.84
C SER A 197 -15.96 -2.35 -12.13
N GLN A 198 -17.03 -3.01 -11.70
CA GLN A 198 -18.13 -2.39 -10.97
C GLN A 198 -18.85 -3.47 -10.15
N TYR A 199 -19.38 -3.09 -9.00
CA TYR A 199 -20.25 -3.98 -8.25
C TYR A 199 -21.60 -4.14 -8.94
N SER A 200 -22.24 -5.30 -8.76
CA SER A 200 -23.59 -5.58 -9.28
C SER A 200 -24.66 -4.60 -8.80
N ALA A 201 -24.41 -3.90 -7.69
CA ALA A 201 -25.26 -2.84 -7.17
C ALA A 201 -25.17 -1.51 -7.95
N GLY A 202 -24.29 -1.43 -8.96
CA GLY A 202 -24.15 -0.25 -9.82
C GLY A 202 -23.18 0.82 -9.29
N ASP A 203 -22.58 0.59 -8.15
CA ASP A 203 -21.59 1.48 -7.51
C ASP A 203 -20.16 0.89 -7.55
N GLY A 204 -19.20 1.57 -6.95
CA GLY A 204 -17.80 1.09 -6.86
C GLY A 204 -17.14 0.93 -8.22
N LYS A 205 -17.45 1.81 -9.19
CA LYS A 205 -16.78 1.81 -10.49
C LYS A 205 -15.28 1.98 -10.31
N ASN A 206 -14.50 1.13 -10.97
CA ASN A 206 -13.08 1.08 -10.83
C ASN A 206 -12.42 1.03 -12.22
N TYR A 207 -11.58 2.01 -12.51
CA TYR A 207 -10.85 2.15 -13.77
C TYR A 207 -9.36 2.03 -13.48
N MET A 208 -8.65 1.22 -14.25
CA MET A 208 -7.21 1.09 -14.15
C MET A 208 -6.58 1.16 -15.54
N THR A 209 -5.49 1.89 -15.64
CA THR A 209 -4.60 1.86 -16.81
C THR A 209 -3.18 1.73 -16.30
N SER A 210 -2.46 0.74 -16.79
CA SER A 210 -1.07 0.48 -16.42
C SER A 210 -0.25 0.13 -17.65
N ALA A 211 0.99 0.59 -17.68
CA ALA A 211 1.94 0.29 -18.75
C ALA A 211 3.29 -0.05 -18.14
N TYR A 212 3.89 -1.12 -18.63
CA TYR A 212 5.24 -1.59 -18.30
C TYR A 212 6.10 -1.60 -19.55
N CYS A 213 7.36 -1.22 -19.43
CA CYS A 213 8.33 -1.35 -20.50
C CYS A 213 9.72 -1.70 -19.93
N GLY A 214 10.22 -2.89 -20.29
CA GLY A 214 11.56 -3.35 -19.97
C GLY A 214 12.50 -3.14 -21.17
N ILE A 215 13.57 -2.42 -20.97
CA ILE A 215 14.57 -2.08 -21.99
C ILE A 215 15.94 -2.63 -21.59
N ALA A 216 16.71 -3.05 -22.58
CA ALA A 216 18.10 -3.44 -22.40
C ALA A 216 19.02 -2.21 -22.26
N LEU A 217 19.92 -2.25 -21.31
CA LEU A 217 20.99 -1.28 -21.13
C LEU A 217 22.30 -1.87 -21.73
N GLY A 218 22.35 -1.90 -23.07
CA GLY A 218 23.38 -2.66 -23.79
C GLY A 218 23.32 -4.15 -23.45
N ASP A 219 24.48 -4.81 -23.42
CA ASP A 219 24.59 -6.23 -23.08
C ASP A 219 24.73 -6.48 -21.56
N LYS A 220 24.72 -5.42 -20.75
CA LYS A 220 25.12 -5.48 -19.33
C LYS A 220 23.98 -5.29 -18.34
N GLY A 221 22.83 -4.82 -18.77
CA GLY A 221 21.81 -4.50 -17.80
C GLY A 221 20.41 -4.37 -18.38
N THR A 222 19.47 -4.16 -17.48
CA THR A 222 18.05 -3.94 -17.78
C THR A 222 17.50 -2.75 -17.00
N LEU A 223 16.55 -2.04 -17.59
CA LEU A 223 15.72 -1.05 -16.92
C LEU A 223 14.27 -1.32 -17.23
N ALA A 224 13.47 -1.53 -16.23
CA ALA A 224 12.03 -1.64 -16.33
C ALA A 224 11.36 -0.36 -15.77
N ILE A 225 10.39 0.15 -16.50
CA ILE A 225 9.60 1.33 -16.14
C ILE A 225 8.13 0.91 -16.12
N THR A 226 7.42 1.23 -15.04
CA THR A 226 5.98 0.95 -14.92
C THR A 226 5.26 2.20 -14.47
N GLY A 227 4.22 2.61 -15.21
CA GLY A 227 3.30 3.67 -14.83
C GLY A 227 1.89 3.12 -14.65
N GLU A 228 1.17 3.58 -13.63
CA GLU A 228 -0.20 3.16 -13.35
C GLU A 228 -1.07 4.32 -12.90
N TYR A 229 -2.28 4.35 -13.41
CA TYR A 229 -3.37 5.21 -12.94
C TYR A 229 -4.55 4.32 -12.53
N LEU A 230 -5.02 4.52 -11.31
CA LEU A 230 -6.17 3.82 -10.75
C LEU A 230 -7.17 4.85 -10.23
N ASP A 231 -8.43 4.75 -10.64
CA ASP A 231 -9.56 5.53 -10.13
C ASP A 231 -10.64 4.58 -9.63
N ARG A 232 -10.79 4.49 -8.32
CA ARG A 232 -11.76 3.66 -7.63
C ARG A 232 -12.89 4.51 -7.06
N GLY A 233 -14.11 4.25 -7.49
CA GLY A 233 -15.32 4.84 -6.94
C GLY A 233 -15.69 4.26 -5.58
N ARG A 234 -16.45 5.06 -4.82
CA ARG A 234 -17.01 4.62 -3.53
C ARG A 234 -18.12 3.59 -3.75
N SER A 235 -18.22 2.62 -2.82
CA SER A 235 -19.40 1.77 -2.69
C SER A 235 -20.17 2.07 -1.39
N ASN A 236 -21.43 1.67 -1.32
CA ASN A 236 -22.23 1.81 -0.11
C ASN A 236 -23.11 0.57 0.10
N ARG A 237 -23.03 0.01 1.30
CA ARG A 237 -23.81 -1.14 1.76
C ARG A 237 -24.55 -0.84 3.06
N ALA A 238 -24.63 0.45 3.42
CA ALA A 238 -25.45 0.88 4.55
C ALA A 238 -26.92 0.86 4.15
N ASP A 239 -27.81 0.74 5.15
CA ASP A 239 -29.25 0.87 4.95
C ASP A 239 -29.61 2.26 4.41
N ALA A 240 -30.65 2.34 3.58
CA ALA A 240 -31.05 3.56 2.89
C ALA A 240 -31.37 4.71 3.87
N ASP A 241 -31.95 4.37 5.02
CA ASP A 241 -32.34 5.32 6.05
C ASP A 241 -31.24 5.66 7.04
N SER A 242 -30.06 5.01 6.90
CA SER A 242 -28.93 5.28 7.77
C SER A 242 -28.13 6.48 7.24
N MET A 243 -27.76 7.38 8.14
CA MET A 243 -26.78 8.45 7.84
C MET A 243 -25.36 7.88 7.86
N ARG A 244 -25.10 6.85 7.05
CA ARG A 244 -23.82 6.15 6.99
C ARG A 244 -23.49 5.76 5.55
N ILE A 245 -22.20 5.69 5.27
CA ILE A 245 -21.69 5.13 4.03
C ILE A 245 -20.71 4.04 4.44
N ILE A 246 -21.07 2.78 4.19
CA ILE A 246 -20.30 1.60 4.57
C ILE A 246 -19.88 0.88 3.28
N GLY A 247 -18.59 0.84 2.99
CA GLY A 247 -18.09 0.20 1.78
C GLY A 247 -16.69 0.70 1.41
N ASP A 248 -16.31 0.48 0.15
CA ASP A 248 -15.03 0.93 -0.36
C ASP A 248 -14.91 2.44 -0.38
N THR A 249 -13.74 2.93 -0.04
CA THR A 249 -13.37 4.35 -0.14
C THR A 249 -13.15 4.75 -1.60
N LYS A 250 -13.48 6.00 -1.94
CA LYS A 250 -13.02 6.59 -3.20
C LYS A 250 -11.51 6.77 -3.14
N SER A 251 -10.79 6.43 -4.23
CA SER A 251 -9.34 6.60 -4.30
C SER A 251 -8.88 6.84 -5.74
N GLN A 252 -8.01 7.82 -5.93
CA GLN A 252 -7.27 8.06 -7.17
C GLN A 252 -5.78 7.91 -6.90
N ASN A 253 -5.14 6.96 -7.59
CA ASN A 253 -3.72 6.67 -7.43
C ASN A 253 -2.98 6.95 -8.73
N LYS A 254 -1.82 7.60 -8.63
CA LYS A 254 -0.87 7.79 -9.73
C LYS A 254 0.47 7.24 -9.27
N THR A 255 0.96 6.22 -9.95
CA THR A 255 2.14 5.46 -9.52
C THR A 255 3.16 5.36 -10.64
N LEU A 256 4.43 5.56 -10.31
CA LEU A 256 5.56 5.33 -11.20
C LEU A 256 6.59 4.47 -10.49
N TYR A 257 7.05 3.41 -11.15
CA TYR A 257 8.09 2.51 -10.65
C TYR A 257 9.20 2.29 -11.67
N LEU A 258 10.41 2.22 -11.16
CA LEU A 258 11.63 1.87 -11.90
C LEU A 258 12.27 0.67 -11.22
N ASN A 259 12.78 -0.30 -12.00
CA ASN A 259 13.52 -1.44 -11.49
C ASN A 259 14.60 -1.83 -12.50
N GLY A 260 15.82 -2.01 -12.07
CA GLY A 260 16.87 -2.32 -13.00
C GLY A 260 18.12 -2.87 -12.35
N ASP A 261 19.01 -3.34 -13.22
CA ASP A 261 20.34 -3.78 -12.85
C ASP A 261 21.35 -3.56 -13.99
N TYR A 262 22.61 -3.54 -13.61
CA TYR A 262 23.70 -3.36 -14.54
C TYR A 262 24.94 -4.13 -14.07
N ALA A 263 25.47 -5.03 -14.91
CA ALA A 263 26.70 -5.75 -14.62
C ALA A 263 27.90 -4.79 -14.67
N THR A 264 28.67 -4.78 -13.59
CA THR A 264 29.91 -4.03 -13.48
C THR A 264 31.11 -4.90 -13.87
N SER A 265 32.34 -4.54 -13.50
CA SER A 265 33.53 -5.37 -13.77
C SER A 265 33.53 -6.65 -12.91
N GLY A 266 34.06 -7.74 -13.45
CA GLY A 266 34.11 -9.03 -12.77
C GLY A 266 32.76 -9.64 -12.51
N THR A 267 32.47 -10.06 -11.29
CA THR A 267 31.21 -10.63 -10.83
C THR A 267 30.23 -9.58 -10.31
N GLY A 268 30.59 -8.30 -10.41
CA GLY A 268 29.86 -7.19 -9.82
C GLY A 268 28.55 -6.89 -10.55
N LYS A 269 27.51 -6.54 -9.79
CA LYS A 269 26.19 -6.16 -10.30
C LYS A 269 25.63 -5.00 -9.48
N LEU A 270 25.48 -3.85 -10.11
CA LEU A 270 24.70 -2.75 -9.58
C LEU A 270 23.21 -3.06 -9.77
N TYR A 271 22.37 -2.77 -8.80
CA TYR A 271 20.92 -2.83 -8.91
C TYR A 271 20.28 -1.61 -8.30
N PHE A 272 19.09 -1.27 -8.79
CA PHE A 272 18.30 -0.18 -8.25
C PHE A 272 16.81 -0.45 -8.41
N THR A 273 16.04 0.11 -7.49
CA THR A 273 14.58 0.16 -7.53
C THR A 273 14.16 1.54 -7.05
N ALA A 274 13.21 2.17 -7.73
CA ALA A 274 12.62 3.42 -7.26
C ALA A 274 11.13 3.42 -7.53
N GLY A 275 10.36 4.03 -6.65
CA GLY A 275 8.91 4.14 -6.79
C GLY A 275 8.40 5.43 -6.19
N ALA A 276 7.37 6.00 -6.79
CA ALA A 276 6.62 7.13 -6.27
C ALA A 276 5.14 6.94 -6.54
N GLN A 277 4.30 7.25 -5.54
CA GLN A 277 2.86 7.26 -5.69
C GLN A 277 2.29 8.52 -5.03
N THR A 278 1.30 9.12 -5.69
CA THR A 278 0.39 10.07 -5.07
C THR A 278 -1.01 9.46 -5.04
N ARG A 279 -1.69 9.59 -3.91
CA ARG A 279 -3.04 9.10 -3.72
C ARG A 279 -3.92 10.19 -3.12
N ASP A 280 -5.04 10.46 -3.79
CA ASP A 280 -6.16 11.22 -3.25
C ASP A 280 -7.27 10.23 -2.88
N ALA A 281 -7.57 10.09 -1.60
CA ALA A 281 -8.57 9.13 -1.13
C ALA A 281 -9.59 9.82 -0.21
N SER A 282 -10.83 9.30 -0.18
CA SER A 282 -11.92 9.90 0.58
C SER A 282 -12.80 8.82 1.19
N SER A 283 -12.88 8.81 2.52
CA SER A 283 -13.80 7.96 3.28
C SER A 283 -14.92 8.76 3.92
N ALA A 284 -16.00 8.09 4.28
CA ALA A 284 -17.10 8.68 5.02
C ALA A 284 -16.89 8.42 6.52
N ALA A 285 -17.02 9.47 7.32
CA ALA A 285 -17.12 9.36 8.76
C ALA A 285 -18.55 9.00 9.21
N PHE A 286 -18.79 9.00 10.52
CA PHE A 286 -20.12 8.79 11.07
C PHE A 286 -21.01 10.01 10.81
N GLY A 287 -22.26 9.78 10.43
CA GLY A 287 -23.26 10.82 10.22
C GLY A 287 -23.58 11.63 11.47
N ARG A 288 -24.10 12.81 11.25
CA ARG A 288 -24.64 13.72 12.27
C ARG A 288 -26.09 14.01 11.97
N GLY A 289 -26.95 13.86 12.98
CA GLY A 289 -28.39 14.11 12.86
C GLY A 289 -28.72 15.58 12.64
N GLY A 290 -29.88 15.83 12.03
CA GLY A 290 -30.42 17.15 11.77
C GLY A 290 -31.27 17.71 12.92
N ILE A 291 -32.19 18.61 12.60
CA ILE A 291 -33.13 19.24 13.54
C ILE A 291 -33.92 18.15 14.27
N GLY A 292 -33.99 18.26 15.60
CA GLY A 292 -34.68 17.29 16.46
C GLY A 292 -33.77 16.17 16.98
N SER A 293 -32.50 16.12 16.57
CA SER A 293 -31.51 15.19 17.14
C SER A 293 -30.65 15.85 18.23
N ASP A 294 -29.99 15.03 19.05
CA ASP A 294 -29.03 15.49 20.08
C ASP A 294 -27.73 16.05 19.47
N ASP A 295 -27.56 15.98 18.16
CA ASP A 295 -26.38 16.51 17.49
C ASP A 295 -26.42 18.05 17.35
N ILE A 296 -27.59 18.68 17.47
CA ILE A 296 -27.72 20.13 17.47
C ILE A 296 -27.95 20.63 18.91
N PRO A 297 -27.10 21.54 19.44
CA PRO A 297 -25.98 22.23 18.80
C PRO A 297 -24.62 21.57 18.98
N SER A 298 -24.55 20.37 19.54
CA SER A 298 -23.29 19.77 20.02
C SER A 298 -22.32 19.37 18.89
N ARG A 299 -22.82 18.92 17.74
CA ARG A 299 -22.03 18.39 16.62
C ARG A 299 -22.53 18.83 15.25
N ASN A 300 -23.63 19.58 15.23
CA ASN A 300 -24.23 20.11 14.01
C ASN A 300 -24.85 21.49 14.26
N SER A 301 -25.10 22.23 13.19
CA SER A 301 -25.81 23.50 13.17
C SER A 301 -27.06 23.41 12.29
N ALA A 302 -28.21 23.83 12.80
CA ALA A 302 -29.46 23.87 12.02
C ALA A 302 -29.37 24.73 10.77
N ALA A 303 -28.51 25.76 10.80
CA ALA A 303 -28.33 26.67 9.66
C ALA A 303 -27.48 26.05 8.54
N MET A 304 -26.56 25.10 8.88
CA MET A 304 -25.69 24.48 7.89
C MET A 304 -26.27 23.16 7.35
N TYR A 305 -26.75 22.31 8.26
CA TYR A 305 -27.21 20.96 7.89
C TYR A 305 -28.50 20.61 8.65
N PRO A 306 -29.65 21.22 8.24
CA PRO A 306 -30.95 21.02 8.93
C PRO A 306 -31.40 19.56 8.92
N ASP A 307 -31.09 18.81 7.86
CA ASP A 307 -31.44 17.39 7.69
C ASP A 307 -30.35 16.42 8.15
N GLY A 308 -29.26 16.96 8.74
CA GLY A 308 -28.08 16.19 9.08
C GLY A 308 -27.09 16.04 7.91
N PHE A 309 -25.95 15.38 8.16
CA PHE A 309 -24.89 15.22 7.16
C PHE A 309 -23.95 14.08 7.49
N VAL A 310 -23.17 13.64 6.49
CA VAL A 310 -22.05 12.71 6.65
C VAL A 310 -20.77 13.44 6.27
N PRO A 311 -19.84 13.70 7.20
CA PRO A 311 -18.56 14.32 6.88
C PRO A 311 -17.65 13.35 6.14
N PHE A 312 -16.74 13.92 5.30
CA PHE A 312 -15.74 13.15 4.57
C PHE A 312 -14.34 13.43 5.08
N ILE A 313 -13.61 12.34 5.34
CA ILE A 313 -12.18 12.35 5.65
C ILE A 313 -11.42 12.13 4.34
N ASN A 314 -10.75 13.16 3.85
CA ASN A 314 -9.96 13.09 2.64
C ASN A 314 -8.49 13.00 3.01
N GLY A 315 -7.79 11.99 2.50
CA GLY A 315 -6.36 11.80 2.67
C GLY A 315 -5.61 12.09 1.39
N LYS A 316 -4.63 12.99 1.47
CA LYS A 316 -3.60 13.14 0.43
C LYS A 316 -2.36 12.41 0.89
N ILE A 317 -1.98 11.36 0.16
CA ILE A 317 -0.87 10.47 0.52
C ILE A 317 0.19 10.55 -0.56
N ASP A 318 1.41 10.92 -0.14
CA ASP A 318 2.61 10.87 -0.96
C ASP A 318 3.51 9.76 -0.44
N ASP A 319 3.89 8.84 -1.31
CA ASP A 319 4.76 7.71 -1.00
C ASP A 319 5.95 7.67 -1.95
N GLN A 320 7.16 7.48 -1.41
CA GLN A 320 8.39 7.38 -2.17
C GLN A 320 9.28 6.26 -1.62
N TYR A 321 9.91 5.54 -2.52
CA TYR A 321 10.81 4.44 -2.20
C TYR A 321 11.97 4.42 -3.18
N ALA A 322 13.18 4.23 -2.69
CA ALA A 322 14.35 4.04 -3.53
C ALA A 322 15.34 3.09 -2.86
N THR A 323 15.89 2.18 -3.63
CA THR A 323 16.99 1.31 -3.24
C THR A 323 18.06 1.36 -4.31
N ILE A 324 19.31 1.46 -3.90
CA ILE A 324 20.49 1.23 -4.72
C ILE A 324 21.41 0.27 -3.99
N GLY A 325 22.00 -0.67 -4.70
CA GLY A 325 22.94 -1.59 -4.10
C GLY A 325 23.89 -2.22 -5.11
N HIS A 326 24.93 -2.82 -4.60
CA HIS A 326 25.94 -3.50 -5.37
C HIS A 326 26.18 -4.90 -4.81
N ARG A 327 26.02 -5.92 -5.65
CA ARG A 327 26.34 -7.30 -5.37
C ARG A 327 27.66 -7.66 -6.04
N SER A 328 28.52 -8.37 -5.34
CA SER A 328 29.78 -8.86 -5.90
C SER A 328 30.21 -10.13 -5.17
N GLN A 329 31.19 -10.79 -5.74
CA GLN A 329 31.88 -11.88 -5.07
C GLN A 329 33.25 -11.39 -4.58
N ILE A 330 33.52 -11.56 -3.27
CA ILE A 330 34.77 -11.20 -2.63
C ILE A 330 35.41 -12.52 -2.15
N GLY A 331 36.39 -13.03 -2.92
CA GLY A 331 36.87 -14.39 -2.75
C GLY A 331 35.73 -15.39 -2.98
N GLU A 332 35.38 -16.20 -1.99
CA GLU A 332 34.30 -17.19 -2.07
C GLU A 332 32.98 -16.68 -1.39
N TRP A 333 32.97 -15.42 -0.92
CA TRP A 333 31.82 -14.81 -0.29
C TRP A 333 31.01 -14.00 -1.28
N HIS A 334 29.69 -14.19 -1.29
CA HIS A 334 28.78 -13.25 -1.89
C HIS A 334 28.57 -12.08 -0.93
N ALA A 335 28.79 -10.87 -1.44
CA ALA A 335 28.61 -9.62 -0.71
C ALA A 335 27.51 -8.77 -1.37
N ASP A 336 26.63 -8.20 -0.57
CA ASP A 336 25.56 -7.27 -1.00
C ASP A 336 25.58 -6.03 -0.09
N PHE A 337 25.88 -4.88 -0.68
CA PHE A 337 25.83 -3.59 -0.01
C PHE A 337 24.68 -2.77 -0.59
N SER A 338 23.83 -2.23 0.26
CA SER A 338 22.69 -1.45 -0.21
C SER A 338 22.31 -0.31 0.71
N GLN A 339 21.71 0.71 0.07
CA GLN A 339 21.07 1.83 0.72
C GLN A 339 19.63 1.89 0.27
N THR A 340 18.69 1.94 1.21
CA THR A 340 17.26 2.05 0.95
C THR A 340 16.70 3.29 1.64
N TYR A 341 15.97 4.09 0.89
CA TYR A 341 15.22 5.24 1.39
C TYR A 341 13.72 5.00 1.22
N GLY A 342 12.95 5.37 2.22
CA GLY A 342 11.50 5.36 2.19
C GLY A 342 10.94 6.63 2.80
N TYR A 343 9.88 7.16 2.19
CA TYR A 343 9.15 8.32 2.68
C TYR A 343 7.65 8.14 2.45
N ASN A 344 6.86 8.44 3.47
CA ASN A 344 5.42 8.48 3.36
C ASN A 344 4.90 9.71 4.11
N LYS A 345 3.94 10.41 3.51
CA LYS A 345 3.27 11.56 4.10
C LYS A 345 1.79 11.44 3.86
N MET A 346 0.99 11.70 4.87
CA MET A 346 -0.46 11.75 4.80
C MET A 346 -0.95 13.06 5.41
N ARG A 347 -1.79 13.80 4.67
CA ARG A 347 -2.52 14.97 5.17
C ARG A 347 -4.00 14.69 5.13
N TYR A 348 -4.69 15.23 6.13
CA TYR A 348 -6.13 15.14 6.28
C TYR A 348 -6.78 16.47 5.89
N ASP A 349 -7.67 16.43 4.90
CA ASP A 349 -8.61 17.50 4.59
C ASP A 349 -10.02 16.99 4.92
N ILE A 350 -10.71 17.63 5.83
CA ILE A 350 -12.08 17.23 6.17
C ILE A 350 -13.04 18.11 5.40
N SER A 351 -14.00 17.51 4.71
CA SER A 351 -14.98 18.21 3.90
C SER A 351 -16.41 17.79 4.21
N HIS A 352 -17.38 18.59 3.76
CA HIS A 352 -18.80 18.42 4.13
C HIS A 352 -18.95 18.28 5.64
N THR A 353 -18.36 19.22 6.37
CA THR A 353 -18.21 19.22 7.82
C THR A 353 -18.56 20.60 8.39
N LEU A 354 -18.40 20.76 9.66
CA LEU A 354 -18.42 22.04 10.38
C LEU A 354 -17.63 21.92 11.68
N ASN A 355 -17.30 23.07 12.26
CA ASN A 355 -16.95 23.17 13.66
C ASN A 355 -18.15 23.76 14.40
N ALA A 356 -18.84 22.94 15.21
CA ALA A 356 -20.08 23.34 15.88
C ALA A 356 -19.85 24.47 16.89
N SER A 357 -18.71 24.52 17.59
CA SER A 357 -18.41 25.60 18.53
C SER A 357 -18.24 26.96 17.84
N ILE A 358 -17.63 26.97 16.65
CA ILE A 358 -17.54 28.20 15.83
C ILE A 358 -18.92 28.63 15.36
N ALA A 359 -19.76 27.69 14.88
CA ALA A 359 -21.11 27.98 14.46
C ALA A 359 -21.98 28.49 15.62
N ASN A 360 -21.86 27.90 16.82
CA ASN A 360 -22.56 28.36 18.02
C ASN A 360 -22.11 29.75 18.44
N LEU A 361 -20.81 30.04 18.44
CA LEU A 361 -20.30 31.36 18.76
C LEU A 361 -20.78 32.42 17.76
N ASP A 362 -20.82 32.09 16.46
CA ASP A 362 -21.40 32.97 15.43
C ASP A 362 -22.86 33.28 15.74
N LEU A 363 -23.66 32.27 16.09
CA LEU A 363 -25.07 32.44 16.45
C LEU A 363 -25.25 33.30 17.73
N MET A 364 -24.41 33.05 18.76
CA MET A 364 -24.43 33.82 20.02
C MET A 364 -24.12 35.30 19.79
N ASN A 365 -23.29 35.60 18.79
CA ASN A 365 -22.94 36.95 18.38
C ASN A 365 -23.94 37.60 17.39
N GLY A 366 -25.10 36.97 17.16
CA GLY A 366 -26.13 37.47 16.27
C GLY A 366 -25.90 37.13 14.78
N GLY A 367 -24.96 36.23 14.49
CA GLY A 367 -24.73 35.68 13.16
C GLY A 367 -25.76 34.62 12.75
N LYS A 368 -25.43 33.88 11.70
CA LYS A 368 -26.32 32.85 11.10
C LYS A 368 -26.18 31.47 11.71
N GLY A 369 -25.20 31.24 12.58
CA GLY A 369 -24.87 29.92 13.13
C GLY A 369 -24.07 29.06 12.15
N VAL A 370 -23.04 29.60 11.53
CA VAL A 370 -22.27 28.94 10.49
C VAL A 370 -20.77 28.91 10.82
N SER A 371 -20.06 27.91 10.28
CA SER A 371 -18.60 27.85 10.24
C SER A 371 -18.13 27.53 8.81
N ALA A 372 -16.84 27.35 8.60
CA ALA A 372 -16.35 26.72 7.38
C ALA A 372 -16.87 25.28 7.26
N SER A 373 -17.02 24.78 6.03
CA SER A 373 -17.48 23.42 5.72
C SER A 373 -16.35 22.48 5.29
N SER A 374 -15.11 22.97 5.35
CA SER A 374 -13.90 22.18 5.12
C SER A 374 -12.73 22.72 5.96
N PHE A 375 -11.84 21.83 6.37
CA PHE A 375 -10.69 22.17 7.21
C PHE A 375 -9.48 21.30 6.86
N ASP A 376 -8.29 21.92 6.83
CA ASP A 376 -7.01 21.19 6.93
C ASP A 376 -6.84 20.71 8.38
N ALA A 377 -6.88 19.41 8.58
CA ALA A 377 -6.78 18.79 9.90
C ALA A 377 -5.34 18.33 10.25
N GLY A 378 -4.34 18.71 9.43
CA GLY A 378 -2.94 18.35 9.67
C GLY A 378 -2.59 16.97 9.10
N GLY A 379 -1.69 16.25 9.74
CA GLY A 379 -1.28 14.93 9.24
C GLY A 379 0.01 14.40 9.81
N PHE A 380 0.58 13.42 9.11
CA PHE A 380 1.79 12.71 9.49
C PHE A 380 2.82 12.68 8.36
N SER A 381 4.10 12.52 8.71
CA SER A 381 5.12 12.05 7.77
C SER A 381 6.07 11.07 8.46
N PHE A 382 6.52 10.09 7.70
CA PHE A 382 7.50 9.12 8.12
C PHE A 382 8.59 8.98 7.06
N GLN A 383 9.84 8.95 7.48
CA GLN A 383 10.96 8.64 6.60
C GLN A 383 11.87 7.60 7.25
N GLN A 384 12.45 6.75 6.41
CA GLN A 384 13.35 5.69 6.82
C GLN A 384 14.55 5.64 5.87
N LEU A 385 15.74 5.51 6.43
CA LEU A 385 16.97 5.24 5.71
C LEU A 385 17.59 3.98 6.28
N THR A 386 17.83 2.98 5.43
CA THR A 386 18.39 1.69 5.84
C THR A 386 19.64 1.40 5.02
N SER A 387 20.76 1.12 5.70
CA SER A 387 22.01 0.68 5.11
C SER A 387 22.25 -0.76 5.50
N ASN A 388 22.50 -1.63 4.51
CA ASN A 388 22.79 -3.05 4.73
C ASN A 388 24.14 -3.44 4.15
N ALA A 389 24.83 -4.34 4.86
CA ALA A 389 25.99 -5.05 4.39
C ALA A 389 25.79 -6.54 4.71
N ASP A 390 25.55 -7.35 3.69
CA ASP A 390 25.21 -8.76 3.82
C ASP A 390 26.29 -9.63 3.16
N PHE A 391 26.69 -10.71 3.83
CA PHE A 391 27.66 -11.67 3.34
C PHE A 391 27.09 -13.07 3.45
N SER A 392 27.31 -13.91 2.43
CA SER A 392 26.92 -15.31 2.47
C SER A 392 27.91 -16.18 1.71
N ARG A 393 28.13 -17.41 2.21
CA ARG A 393 28.93 -18.43 1.56
C ARG A 393 28.33 -19.81 1.78
N TYR A 394 28.28 -20.59 0.73
CA TYR A 394 27.82 -21.98 0.78
C TYR A 394 29.00 -22.94 0.71
N TYR A 395 29.02 -23.90 1.63
CA TYR A 395 29.99 -24.98 1.71
C TYR A 395 29.29 -26.29 1.36
N ASP A 396 29.55 -26.83 0.19
CA ASP A 396 28.95 -28.07 -0.34
C ASP A 396 29.46 -29.33 0.35
N THR A 397 30.70 -29.32 0.81
CA THR A 397 31.41 -30.46 1.42
C THR A 397 31.16 -30.59 2.93
N VAL A 398 30.56 -29.60 3.59
CA VAL A 398 30.35 -29.62 5.04
C VAL A 398 28.91 -30.03 5.34
N MET A 399 28.71 -31.11 6.14
CA MET A 399 27.39 -31.59 6.62
C MET A 399 26.31 -31.74 5.52
N ARG A 400 26.65 -32.21 4.32
CA ARG A 400 25.80 -32.29 3.13
C ARG A 400 25.35 -30.92 2.59
N GLY A 401 26.04 -29.86 2.93
CA GLY A 401 25.80 -28.50 2.53
C GLY A 401 25.50 -27.58 3.73
N MET A 402 26.40 -26.63 3.96
CA MET A 402 26.26 -25.63 5.02
C MET A 402 26.25 -24.22 4.40
N ASN A 403 25.25 -23.42 4.68
CA ASN A 403 25.22 -21.99 4.33
C ASN A 403 25.59 -21.15 5.57
N VAL A 404 26.62 -20.33 5.44
CA VAL A 404 27.02 -19.35 6.45
C VAL A 404 26.65 -17.97 5.94
N ALA A 405 25.89 -17.20 6.72
CA ALA A 405 25.54 -15.83 6.38
C ALA A 405 25.65 -14.94 7.61
N PHE A 406 26.12 -13.73 7.41
CA PHE A 406 26.15 -12.67 8.41
C PHE A 406 26.00 -11.31 7.74
N GLY A 407 25.67 -10.30 8.51
CA GLY A 407 25.51 -8.96 7.97
C GLY A 407 25.36 -7.93 9.05
N ALA A 408 25.20 -6.69 8.63
CA ALA A 408 24.89 -5.57 9.50
C ALA A 408 23.84 -4.66 8.84
N GLU A 409 22.89 -4.19 9.64
CA GLU A 409 21.90 -3.20 9.24
C GLU A 409 22.03 -1.97 10.14
N TYR A 410 22.10 -0.78 9.54
CA TYR A 410 21.87 0.47 10.21
C TYR A 410 20.61 1.12 9.68
N ARG A 411 19.69 1.50 10.57
CA ARG A 411 18.42 2.12 10.22
C ARG A 411 18.20 3.40 10.99
N SER A 412 17.87 4.46 10.27
CA SER A 412 17.49 5.77 10.82
C SER A 412 16.05 6.08 10.41
N GLU A 413 15.22 6.44 11.36
CA GLU A 413 13.80 6.73 11.16
C GLU A 413 13.45 8.08 11.77
N GLU A 414 12.56 8.81 11.09
CA GLU A 414 12.01 10.06 11.56
C GLU A 414 10.49 10.08 11.36
N TYR A 415 9.75 10.37 12.41
CA TYR A 415 8.31 10.54 12.41
C TYR A 415 7.94 11.95 12.81
N LYS A 416 6.95 12.55 12.10
CA LYS A 416 6.44 13.89 12.41
C LYS A 416 4.92 13.90 12.42
N ILE A 417 4.35 14.67 13.36
CA ILE A 417 2.96 15.11 13.34
C ILE A 417 2.94 16.58 12.92
N MET A 418 2.01 16.95 12.05
CA MET A 418 1.82 18.30 11.54
C MET A 418 0.45 18.81 12.01
N ALA A 419 0.43 20.03 12.54
CA ALA A 419 -0.83 20.66 12.95
C ALA A 419 -1.74 20.97 11.75
N GLY A 420 -3.03 20.95 12.02
CA GLY A 420 -4.06 21.49 11.16
C GLY A 420 -4.27 22.99 11.34
N GLU A 421 -5.24 23.53 10.65
CA GLU A 421 -5.67 24.92 10.84
C GLU A 421 -6.53 25.09 12.11
N PRO A 422 -6.55 26.26 12.73
CA PRO A 422 -7.28 26.50 13.99
C PRO A 422 -8.75 26.06 13.93
N GLY A 423 -9.44 26.30 12.83
CA GLY A 423 -10.84 25.90 12.67
C GLY A 423 -11.09 24.40 12.82
N SER A 424 -10.06 23.56 12.59
CA SER A 424 -10.20 22.12 12.69
C SER A 424 -10.17 21.59 14.14
N TYR A 425 -9.58 22.34 15.09
CA TYR A 425 -9.37 21.85 16.46
C TYR A 425 -9.82 22.81 17.56
N SER A 426 -10.19 24.08 17.22
CA SER A 426 -10.54 25.08 18.25
C SER A 426 -11.94 24.84 18.83
N ASP A 427 -12.03 24.93 20.16
CA ASP A 427 -13.28 25.03 20.91
C ASP A 427 -13.39 26.46 21.41
N VAL A 428 -14.40 27.21 20.96
CA VAL A 428 -14.51 28.66 21.16
C VAL A 428 -15.82 29.11 21.80
N ASP A 429 -16.81 28.22 21.97
CA ASP A 429 -18.11 28.58 22.55
C ASP A 429 -18.20 28.35 24.07
N GLY A 430 -17.24 27.66 24.64
CA GLY A 430 -17.20 27.34 26.07
C GLY A 430 -18.30 26.41 26.56
N VAL A 431 -19.05 25.79 25.67
CA VAL A 431 -20.20 24.91 26.00
C VAL A 431 -19.76 23.55 26.50
N GLY A 432 -18.48 23.21 26.38
CA GLY A 432 -17.82 22.07 27.06
C GLY A 432 -18.37 20.67 26.77
N VAL A 433 -19.17 20.49 25.73
CA VAL A 433 -19.72 19.18 25.35
C VAL A 433 -18.74 18.48 24.43
N GLY A 434 -18.24 17.35 24.87
CA GLY A 434 -17.22 16.59 24.13
C GLY A 434 -17.54 16.43 22.64
N GLY A 435 -16.68 16.97 21.80
CA GLY A 435 -16.71 16.81 20.35
C GLY A 435 -17.20 18.00 19.54
N ASN A 436 -17.76 19.05 20.15
CA ASN A 436 -18.26 20.20 19.39
C ASN A 436 -17.18 21.20 18.94
N GLY A 437 -16.10 21.32 19.69
CA GLY A 437 -14.98 22.24 19.44
C GLY A 437 -13.99 21.81 18.37
N ARG A 438 -14.39 20.98 17.39
CA ARG A 438 -13.50 20.44 16.38
C ARG A 438 -14.25 20.14 15.09
N SER A 439 -13.53 20.00 13.97
CA SER A 439 -14.14 19.55 12.72
C SER A 439 -14.78 18.17 12.90
N GLN A 440 -16.01 18.02 12.42
CA GLN A 440 -16.73 16.76 12.49
C GLN A 440 -16.19 15.77 11.46
N GLY A 441 -16.03 14.52 11.87
CA GLY A 441 -15.43 13.45 11.09
C GLY A 441 -14.03 13.10 11.59
N PHE A 442 -13.11 14.04 11.61
CA PHE A 442 -11.79 13.88 12.20
C PHE A 442 -11.33 15.21 12.82
N PRO A 443 -10.99 15.23 14.11
CA PRO A 443 -10.48 16.43 14.78
C PRO A 443 -9.06 16.74 14.30
N GLY A 444 -8.79 18.01 13.98
CA GLY A 444 -7.45 18.43 13.57
C GLY A 444 -6.43 18.29 14.69
N PHE A 445 -5.18 18.04 14.31
CA PHE A 445 -4.04 18.11 15.22
C PHE A 445 -3.79 19.57 15.59
N GLN A 446 -3.68 19.82 16.88
CA GLN A 446 -3.37 21.17 17.38
C GLN A 446 -1.85 21.39 17.50
N PRO A 447 -1.37 22.63 17.66
CA PRO A 447 0.07 22.92 17.80
C PRO A 447 0.76 22.15 18.92
N GLY A 448 0.03 21.79 19.99
CA GLY A 448 0.55 20.97 21.10
C GLY A 448 0.81 19.51 20.73
N ASP A 449 0.19 19.01 19.67
CA ASP A 449 0.38 17.63 19.17
C ASP A 449 1.60 17.51 18.24
N VAL A 450 2.14 18.65 17.78
CA VAL A 450 3.28 18.66 16.85
C VAL A 450 4.48 18.02 17.53
N THR A 451 4.96 16.96 16.92
CA THR A 451 6.13 16.24 17.41
C THR A 451 7.04 15.82 16.26
N LYS A 452 8.30 15.62 16.59
CA LYS A 452 9.32 15.04 15.72
C LYS A 452 10.12 14.03 16.52
N ALA A 453 9.90 12.77 16.24
CA ALA A 453 10.62 11.66 16.86
C ALA A 453 11.65 11.08 15.89
N LYS A 454 12.83 10.75 16.40
CA LYS A 454 13.89 10.06 15.66
C LYS A 454 14.30 8.79 16.39
N ARG A 455 14.59 7.75 15.61
CA ARG A 455 15.12 6.49 16.11
C ARG A 455 16.27 6.03 15.22
N HIS A 456 17.29 5.47 15.86
CA HIS A 456 18.38 4.78 15.19
C HIS A 456 18.48 3.38 15.73
N SER A 457 18.72 2.40 14.88
CA SER A 457 18.92 1.01 15.26
C SER A 457 20.07 0.40 14.48
N ILE A 458 20.79 -0.51 15.13
CA ILE A 458 21.87 -1.33 14.54
C ILE A 458 21.51 -2.78 14.84
N ALA A 459 21.60 -3.63 13.84
CA ALA A 459 21.38 -5.06 13.94
C ALA A 459 22.51 -5.82 13.24
#